data_6418661fcf4fecb98a17b6fc7c593211
#
_entry.id   6418661fcf4fecb98a17b6fc7c593211
#
_cell.length_a   1.000
_cell.length_b   1.000
_cell.length_c   1.000
_cell.angle_alpha   90.00
_cell.angle_beta   90.00
_cell.angle_gamma   90.00
#
_symmetry.space_group_name_H-M   'P 1'
#
loop_
_entity.id
_entity.type
_entity.pdbx_description
1 polymer ?
#
loop_
_entity_poly.entity_id
_entity_poly.type
_entity_poly.pdbx_seq_one_letter_code
_entity_poly.pdbx_strand_id
1 'polypeptide(L)'
;FIGKDIVYFHSLFWPAMLEGSEYRKPTNVFAHGYVTVDGAKMSKSRGTFIQASTYLNHIDPECLRYYYAAKLNDRIEDLDFNLEDFVQRVNTDIVNKLVNLASRNAGFIAKRFEGRLADKLEDEALFAEFTAQAEQIAAYYESREYNKAIREIMALTDKANKYIDEKAPWVIAKEDGNKQFAQWVSSFSVY
;
A
#
# COMPACT_ATOMS: atom_id res chain seq x y z
N PHE A 1 18.34 -9.07 -1.60
CA PHE A 1 17.83 -8.22 -2.69
C PHE A 1 18.96 -7.39 -3.25
N ILE A 2 19.07 -7.32 -4.59
CA ILE A 2 20.16 -6.63 -5.30
C ILE A 2 19.65 -5.94 -6.57
N GLY A 3 20.39 -4.95 -7.10
CA GLY A 3 20.17 -4.42 -8.43
C GLY A 3 20.63 -5.38 -9.52
N LYS A 4 20.04 -5.32 -10.71
CA LYS A 4 20.36 -6.19 -11.85
C LYS A 4 21.81 -6.08 -12.33
N ASP A 5 22.47 -4.96 -12.04
CA ASP A 5 23.85 -4.67 -12.44
C ASP A 5 24.89 -5.50 -11.68
N ILE A 6 24.55 -6.02 -10.51
CA ILE A 6 25.47 -6.79 -9.66
C ILE A 6 25.09 -8.27 -9.52
N VAL A 7 24.16 -8.75 -10.35
CA VAL A 7 23.69 -10.16 -10.32
C VAL A 7 24.85 -11.13 -10.49
N TYR A 8 25.74 -10.88 -11.44
CA TYR A 8 26.90 -11.74 -11.70
C TYR A 8 27.76 -11.94 -10.45
N PHE A 9 28.07 -10.87 -9.73
CA PHE A 9 28.89 -10.92 -8.53
C PHE A 9 28.19 -11.66 -7.38
N HIS A 10 26.89 -11.52 -7.24
CA HIS A 10 26.12 -12.08 -6.12
C HIS A 10 25.58 -13.49 -6.38
N SER A 11 25.49 -13.92 -7.65
CA SER A 11 25.03 -15.27 -8.00
C SER A 11 26.14 -16.25 -8.31
N LEU A 12 27.32 -15.78 -8.72
CA LEU A 12 28.45 -16.64 -9.09
C LEU A 12 29.68 -16.36 -8.22
N PHE A 13 30.25 -15.17 -8.30
CA PHE A 13 31.54 -14.84 -7.68
C PHE A 13 31.48 -14.95 -6.14
N TRP A 14 30.55 -14.24 -5.52
CA TRP A 14 30.44 -14.22 -4.06
C TRP A 14 30.07 -15.59 -3.47
N PRO A 15 29.10 -16.34 -4.00
CA PRO A 15 28.84 -17.70 -3.57
C PRO A 15 30.05 -18.66 -3.68
N ALA A 16 30.86 -18.52 -4.73
CA ALA A 16 32.06 -19.31 -4.88
C ALA A 16 33.12 -19.01 -3.79
N MET A 17 33.28 -17.74 -3.43
CA MET A 17 34.13 -17.32 -2.32
C MET A 17 33.63 -17.84 -0.97
N LEU A 18 32.33 -17.75 -0.73
CA LEU A 18 31.72 -18.28 0.50
C LEU A 18 31.91 -19.80 0.62
N GLU A 19 31.73 -20.54 -0.48
CA GLU A 19 31.99 -21.97 -0.52
C GLU A 19 33.44 -22.28 -0.17
N GLY A 20 34.41 -21.63 -0.80
CA GLY A 20 35.84 -21.85 -0.55
C GLY A 20 36.28 -21.42 0.86
N SER A 21 35.52 -20.65 1.55
CA SER A 21 35.76 -20.15 2.92
C SER A 21 34.87 -20.82 3.97
N GLU A 22 34.10 -21.84 3.59
CA GLU A 22 33.17 -22.58 4.46
C GLU A 22 32.07 -21.75 5.10
N TYR A 23 31.72 -20.63 4.51
CA TYR A 23 30.61 -19.81 4.95
C TYR A 23 29.28 -20.21 4.28
N ARG A 24 28.16 -19.88 4.94
CA ARG A 24 26.82 -20.10 4.40
C ARG A 24 26.60 -19.28 3.14
N LYS A 25 26.20 -19.96 2.07
CA LYS A 25 25.77 -19.31 0.80
C LYS A 25 24.36 -18.72 0.91
N PRO A 26 24.02 -17.69 0.11
CA PRO A 26 22.64 -17.21 0.01
C PRO A 26 21.71 -18.30 -0.52
N THR A 27 20.53 -18.42 0.05
CA THR A 27 19.50 -19.36 -0.40
C THR A 27 18.88 -18.92 -1.72
N ASN A 28 18.61 -17.62 -1.85
CA ASN A 28 18.04 -17.01 -3.02
C ASN A 28 18.68 -15.63 -3.28
N VAL A 29 18.73 -15.23 -4.55
CA VAL A 29 19.15 -13.91 -4.97
C VAL A 29 17.99 -13.29 -5.75
N PHE A 30 17.41 -12.23 -5.19
CA PHE A 30 16.33 -11.48 -5.83
C PHE A 30 16.89 -10.21 -6.44
N ALA A 31 16.80 -10.10 -7.76
CA ALA A 31 17.26 -8.94 -8.49
C ALA A 31 16.07 -8.06 -8.93
N HIS A 32 16.27 -6.75 -8.95
CA HIS A 32 15.32 -5.77 -9.48
C HIS A 32 15.99 -4.87 -10.53
N GLY A 33 15.18 -4.23 -11.36
CA GLY A 33 15.63 -3.27 -12.36
C GLY A 33 16.12 -1.95 -11.76
N TYR A 34 16.48 -1.01 -12.63
CA TYR A 34 16.83 0.34 -12.23
C TYR A 34 15.60 1.19 -11.97
N VAL A 35 15.79 2.23 -11.18
CA VAL A 35 14.83 3.33 -11.12
C VAL A 35 15.26 4.38 -12.15
N THR A 36 14.36 4.67 -13.08
CA THR A 36 14.50 5.78 -14.04
C THR A 36 13.62 6.95 -13.60
N VAL A 37 13.86 8.12 -14.12
CA VAL A 37 13.05 9.32 -13.90
C VAL A 37 12.65 9.87 -15.26
N ASP A 38 11.36 9.91 -15.53
CA ASP A 38 10.79 10.30 -16.83
C ASP A 38 11.47 9.60 -18.02
N GLY A 39 11.62 8.27 -17.90
CA GLY A 39 12.24 7.42 -18.91
C GLY A 39 13.76 7.51 -19.01
N ALA A 40 14.42 8.36 -18.22
CA ALA A 40 15.85 8.56 -18.24
C ALA A 40 16.53 7.93 -17.01
N LYS A 41 17.70 7.31 -17.22
CA LYS A 41 18.54 6.83 -16.12
C LYS A 41 18.92 8.00 -15.21
N MET A 42 18.76 7.80 -13.90
CA MET A 42 19.23 8.80 -12.92
C MET A 42 20.72 9.09 -13.09
N SER A 43 21.07 10.35 -13.22
CA SER A 43 22.45 10.81 -13.37
C SER A 43 22.66 12.13 -12.65
N LYS A 44 23.66 12.16 -11.75
CA LYS A 44 24.04 13.39 -11.04
C LYS A 44 24.50 14.49 -12.00
N SER A 45 25.26 14.11 -13.04
CA SER A 45 25.79 15.06 -14.03
C SER A 45 24.72 15.64 -14.95
N ARG A 46 23.60 14.94 -15.13
CA ARG A 46 22.48 15.39 -15.97
C ARG A 46 21.37 16.07 -15.16
N GLY A 47 21.49 16.16 -13.81
CA GLY A 47 20.46 16.76 -12.97
C GLY A 47 19.18 15.92 -12.83
N THR A 48 19.16 14.68 -13.32
CA THR A 48 18.00 13.77 -13.21
C THR A 48 18.02 12.90 -11.93
N PHE A 49 18.96 13.20 -11.02
CA PHE A 49 19.12 12.45 -9.79
C PHE A 49 18.35 13.11 -8.65
N ILE A 50 17.36 12.39 -8.12
CA ILE A 50 16.60 12.82 -6.95
C ILE A 50 17.24 12.16 -5.72
N GLN A 51 17.76 12.97 -4.79
CA GLN A 51 18.26 12.45 -3.53
C GLN A 51 17.08 12.11 -2.59
N ALA A 52 17.20 10.99 -1.89
CA ALA A 52 16.19 10.58 -0.90
C ALA A 52 16.02 11.65 0.20
N SER A 53 17.11 12.29 0.64
CA SER A 53 17.06 13.39 1.61
C SER A 53 16.26 14.60 1.09
N THR A 54 16.39 14.94 -0.18
CA THR A 54 15.61 16.03 -0.77
C THR A 54 14.11 15.68 -0.77
N TYR A 55 13.76 14.45 -1.16
CA TYR A 55 12.38 13.98 -1.11
C TYR A 55 11.80 14.05 0.31
N LEU A 56 12.53 13.52 1.31
CA LEU A 56 12.09 13.46 2.70
C LEU A 56 11.88 14.83 3.37
N ASN A 57 12.48 15.90 2.82
CA ASN A 57 12.24 17.27 3.30
C ASN A 57 10.87 17.82 2.87
N HIS A 58 10.19 17.18 1.94
CA HIS A 58 8.96 17.70 1.33
C HIS A 58 7.74 16.77 1.48
N ILE A 59 7.95 15.46 1.45
CA ILE A 59 6.86 14.47 1.38
C ILE A 59 7.18 13.27 2.29
N ASP A 60 6.13 12.72 2.89
CA ASP A 60 6.23 11.53 3.73
C ASP A 60 6.75 10.32 2.92
N PRO A 61 7.69 9.53 3.48
CA PRO A 61 8.24 8.35 2.81
C PRO A 61 7.19 7.30 2.44
N GLU A 62 6.07 7.22 3.17
CA GLU A 62 5.03 6.24 2.90
C GLU A 62 4.38 6.44 1.52
N CYS A 63 4.27 7.68 1.04
CA CYS A 63 3.75 7.96 -0.30
C CYS A 63 4.64 7.34 -1.39
N LEU A 64 5.97 7.43 -1.24
CA LEU A 64 6.91 6.85 -2.19
C LEU A 64 6.94 5.32 -2.11
N ARG A 65 6.88 4.76 -0.91
CA ARG A 65 6.78 3.31 -0.69
C ARG A 65 5.53 2.74 -1.34
N TYR A 66 4.40 3.41 -1.15
CA TYR A 66 3.16 3.04 -1.81
C TYR A 66 3.29 3.04 -3.34
N TYR A 67 3.83 4.13 -3.90
CA TYR A 67 4.02 4.25 -5.34
C TYR A 67 4.87 3.13 -5.92
N TYR A 68 5.98 2.81 -5.26
CA TYR A 68 6.83 1.70 -5.68
C TYR A 68 6.12 0.35 -5.53
N ALA A 69 5.47 0.10 -4.41
CA ALA A 69 4.72 -1.14 -4.21
C ALA A 69 3.62 -1.33 -5.27
N ALA A 70 2.94 -0.26 -5.67
CA ALA A 70 1.91 -0.32 -6.71
C ALA A 70 2.46 -0.66 -8.12
N LYS A 71 3.77 -0.52 -8.34
CA LYS A 71 4.42 -0.80 -9.63
C LYS A 71 5.31 -2.04 -9.61
N LEU A 72 5.90 -2.38 -8.47
CA LEU A 72 6.84 -3.48 -8.35
C LEU A 72 6.17 -4.85 -8.49
N ASN A 73 6.86 -5.73 -9.19
CA ASN A 73 6.52 -7.13 -9.36
C ASN A 73 7.76 -8.02 -9.14
N ASP A 74 7.63 -9.31 -9.35
CA ASP A 74 8.71 -10.30 -9.19
C ASP A 74 9.72 -10.34 -10.36
N ARG A 75 9.52 -9.52 -11.42
CA ARG A 75 10.35 -9.48 -12.62
C ARG A 75 11.48 -8.47 -12.50
N ILE A 76 12.50 -8.67 -13.33
CA ILE A 76 13.65 -7.75 -13.44
C ILE A 76 13.33 -6.68 -14.48
N GLU A 77 12.41 -5.78 -14.15
CA GLU A 77 11.99 -4.67 -15.01
C GLU A 77 12.44 -3.35 -14.39
N ASP A 78 12.77 -2.36 -15.26
CA ASP A 78 13.07 -1.01 -14.81
C ASP A 78 11.78 -0.31 -14.35
N LEU A 79 11.86 0.40 -13.24
CA LEU A 79 10.75 1.15 -12.69
C LEU A 79 10.94 2.63 -13.01
N ASP A 80 10.01 3.18 -13.78
CA ASP A 80 10.03 4.61 -14.06
C ASP A 80 9.29 5.42 -12.99
N PHE A 81 10.00 6.35 -12.37
CA PHE A 81 9.44 7.35 -11.50
C PHE A 81 9.02 8.56 -12.31
N ASN A 82 7.74 8.65 -12.61
CA ASN A 82 7.12 9.80 -13.22
C ASN A 82 6.40 10.63 -12.15
N LEU A 83 6.72 11.92 -12.06
CA LEU A 83 6.20 12.77 -10.99
C LEU A 83 4.69 13.01 -11.10
N GLU A 84 4.17 13.16 -12.31
CA GLU A 84 2.73 13.37 -12.52
C GLU A 84 1.94 12.12 -12.14
N ASP A 85 2.38 10.93 -12.58
CA ASP A 85 1.79 9.64 -12.18
C ASP A 85 1.88 9.41 -10.66
N PHE A 86 3.00 9.81 -10.05
CA PHE A 86 3.17 9.75 -8.59
C PHE A 86 2.11 10.60 -7.85
N VAL A 87 2.00 11.87 -8.21
CA VAL A 87 1.04 12.80 -7.61
C VAL A 87 -0.38 12.33 -7.83
N GLN A 88 -0.71 11.91 -9.04
CA GLN A 88 -2.05 11.41 -9.38
C GLN A 88 -2.40 10.18 -8.55
N ARG A 89 -1.49 9.22 -8.46
CA ARG A 89 -1.71 7.95 -7.76
C ARG A 89 -1.84 8.16 -6.24
N VAL A 90 -0.97 8.95 -5.64
CA VAL A 90 -1.05 9.28 -4.22
C VAL A 90 -2.37 9.98 -3.90
N ASN A 91 -2.75 10.98 -4.70
CA ASN A 91 -4.01 11.70 -4.47
C ASN A 91 -5.23 10.81 -4.68
N THR A 92 -5.25 9.99 -5.71
CA THR A 92 -6.40 9.14 -6.03
C THR A 92 -6.56 8.01 -5.02
N ASP A 93 -5.50 7.26 -4.76
CA ASP A 93 -5.57 6.02 -3.99
C ASP A 93 -5.45 6.28 -2.48
N ILE A 94 -4.42 7.03 -2.06
CA ILE A 94 -4.19 7.25 -0.63
C ILE A 94 -5.14 8.32 -0.11
N VAL A 95 -5.13 9.52 -0.68
CA VAL A 95 -5.87 10.66 -0.11
C VAL A 95 -7.36 10.49 -0.32
N ASN A 96 -7.81 10.31 -1.55
CA ASN A 96 -9.24 10.33 -1.89
C ASN A 96 -9.97 9.02 -1.59
N LYS A 97 -9.27 7.89 -1.52
CA LYS A 97 -9.89 6.61 -1.17
C LYS A 97 -9.62 6.24 0.29
N LEU A 98 -8.37 5.91 0.64
CA LEU A 98 -8.04 5.33 1.94
C LEU A 98 -8.19 6.33 3.10
N VAL A 99 -7.50 7.48 3.01
CA VAL A 99 -7.54 8.50 4.08
C VAL A 99 -8.92 9.13 4.19
N ASN A 100 -9.59 9.40 3.07
CA ASN A 100 -10.94 9.93 3.06
C ASN A 100 -11.94 8.96 3.71
N LEU A 101 -11.81 7.65 3.43
CA LEU A 101 -12.61 6.60 4.08
C LEU A 101 -12.46 6.67 5.62
N ALA A 102 -11.22 6.66 6.11
CA ALA A 102 -10.93 6.72 7.54
C ALA A 102 -11.43 8.05 8.17
N SER A 103 -11.16 9.17 7.55
CA SER A 103 -11.49 10.49 8.07
C SER A 103 -13.01 10.73 8.14
N ARG A 104 -13.76 10.28 7.14
CA ARG A 104 -15.23 10.37 7.12
C ARG A 104 -15.84 9.59 8.28
N ASN A 105 -15.35 8.38 8.56
CA ASN A 105 -15.86 7.53 9.64
C ASN A 105 -15.41 8.02 11.01
N ALA A 106 -14.12 8.30 11.20
CA ALA A 106 -13.58 8.79 12.47
C ALA A 106 -14.29 10.05 12.95
N GLY A 107 -14.65 10.96 12.04
CA GLY A 107 -15.39 12.17 12.37
C GLY A 107 -16.76 11.89 12.99
N PHE A 108 -17.50 10.89 12.51
CA PHE A 108 -18.78 10.49 13.09
C PHE A 108 -18.60 9.79 14.44
N ILE A 109 -17.65 8.87 14.54
CA ILE A 109 -17.37 8.13 15.76
C ILE A 109 -17.00 9.10 16.89
N ALA A 110 -16.07 10.02 16.64
CA ALA A 110 -15.61 10.97 17.63
C ALA A 110 -16.71 11.95 18.07
N LYS A 111 -17.47 12.51 17.12
CA LYS A 111 -18.45 13.55 17.42
C LYS A 111 -19.78 13.05 17.99
N ARG A 112 -20.19 11.84 17.61
CA ARG A 112 -21.52 11.30 17.96
C ARG A 112 -21.48 10.20 19.02
N PHE A 113 -20.36 9.51 19.16
CA PHE A 113 -20.22 8.33 20.03
C PHE A 113 -19.04 8.41 21.00
N GLU A 114 -18.46 9.60 21.17
CA GLU A 114 -17.33 9.81 22.09
C GLU A 114 -16.15 8.87 21.82
N GLY A 115 -15.95 8.49 20.56
CA GLY A 115 -14.91 7.54 20.16
C GLY A 115 -15.24 6.07 20.46
N ARG A 116 -16.47 5.76 20.86
CA ARG A 116 -16.88 4.38 21.18
C ARG A 116 -17.45 3.70 19.95
N LEU A 117 -17.13 2.42 19.84
CA LEU A 117 -17.62 1.50 18.81
C LEU A 117 -18.71 0.62 19.41
N ALA A 118 -19.57 0.02 18.58
CA ALA A 118 -20.54 -0.94 19.05
C ALA A 118 -19.87 -2.32 19.27
N ASP A 119 -20.52 -3.15 20.10
CA ASP A 119 -20.01 -4.49 20.46
C ASP A 119 -20.26 -5.55 19.38
N LYS A 120 -21.00 -5.21 18.32
CA LYS A 120 -21.38 -6.16 17.26
C LYS A 120 -21.25 -5.51 15.89
N LEU A 121 -20.76 -6.28 14.94
CA LEU A 121 -20.76 -5.92 13.52
C LEU A 121 -22.20 -5.93 12.97
N GLU A 122 -22.53 -4.96 12.13
CA GLU A 122 -23.81 -4.94 11.41
C GLU A 122 -23.78 -5.93 10.23
N ASP A 123 -22.64 -6.02 9.55
CA ASP A 123 -22.46 -6.85 8.35
C ASP A 123 -21.30 -7.81 8.55
N GLU A 124 -21.57 -8.94 9.20
CA GLU A 124 -20.57 -10.00 9.41
C GLU A 124 -20.09 -10.61 8.08
N ALA A 125 -20.94 -10.61 7.04
CA ALA A 125 -20.61 -11.17 5.74
C ALA A 125 -19.57 -10.30 5.02
N LEU A 126 -19.72 -8.99 5.07
CA LEU A 126 -18.73 -8.05 4.53
C LEU A 126 -17.40 -8.19 5.26
N PHE A 127 -17.41 -8.27 6.58
CA PHE A 127 -16.20 -8.49 7.37
C PHE A 127 -15.50 -9.80 6.98
N ALA A 128 -16.26 -10.90 6.87
CA ALA A 128 -15.72 -12.19 6.47
C ALA A 128 -15.12 -12.15 5.05
N GLU A 129 -15.72 -11.40 4.13
CA GLU A 129 -15.17 -11.20 2.79
C GLU A 129 -13.82 -10.49 2.82
N PHE A 130 -13.69 -9.44 3.63
CA PHE A 130 -12.43 -8.70 3.77
C PHE A 130 -11.33 -9.57 4.39
N THR A 131 -11.64 -10.23 5.49
CA THR A 131 -10.66 -11.08 6.19
C THR A 131 -10.23 -12.28 5.36
N ALA A 132 -11.11 -12.82 4.51
CA ALA A 132 -10.78 -13.93 3.61
C ALA A 132 -9.69 -13.56 2.57
N GLN A 133 -9.48 -12.27 2.27
CA GLN A 133 -8.43 -11.84 1.35
C GLN A 133 -7.04 -11.73 1.98
N ALA A 134 -6.93 -11.80 3.30
CA ALA A 134 -5.69 -11.57 4.02
C ALA A 134 -4.57 -12.55 3.62
N GLU A 135 -4.89 -13.85 3.50
CA GLU A 135 -3.92 -14.87 3.10
C GLU A 135 -3.42 -14.66 1.66
N GLN A 136 -4.33 -14.30 0.75
CA GLN A 136 -3.96 -14.04 -0.65
C GLN A 136 -3.07 -12.80 -0.77
N ILE A 137 -3.39 -11.74 -0.03
CA ILE A 137 -2.58 -10.52 0.00
C ILE A 137 -1.19 -10.83 0.58
N ALA A 138 -1.12 -11.60 1.68
CA ALA A 138 0.13 -12.04 2.26
C ALA A 138 0.96 -12.86 1.27
N ALA A 139 0.33 -13.80 0.53
CA ALA A 139 1.00 -14.59 -0.50
C ALA A 139 1.58 -13.72 -1.63
N TYR A 140 0.90 -12.65 -2.03
CA TYR A 140 1.45 -11.69 -3.00
C TYR A 140 2.68 -10.95 -2.45
N TYR A 141 2.69 -10.56 -1.18
CA TYR A 141 3.87 -9.97 -0.55
C TYR A 141 5.04 -10.94 -0.50
N GLU A 142 4.81 -12.19 -0.09
CA GLU A 142 5.84 -13.24 -0.04
C GLU A 142 6.41 -13.57 -1.43
N SER A 143 5.57 -13.60 -2.46
CA SER A 143 5.99 -13.82 -3.85
C SER A 143 6.58 -12.57 -4.53
N ARG A 144 6.62 -11.43 -3.85
CA ARG A 144 7.09 -10.12 -4.36
C ARG A 144 6.22 -9.54 -5.48
N GLU A 145 5.00 -9.99 -5.60
CA GLU A 145 4.01 -9.43 -6.51
C GLU A 145 3.27 -8.24 -5.86
N TYR A 146 4.04 -7.25 -5.41
CA TYR A 146 3.53 -6.11 -4.63
C TYR A 146 2.41 -5.36 -5.34
N ASN A 147 2.52 -5.19 -6.66
CA ASN A 147 1.47 -4.55 -7.46
C ASN A 147 0.13 -5.28 -7.41
N LYS A 148 0.13 -6.61 -7.27
CA LYS A 148 -1.09 -7.41 -7.09
C LYS A 148 -1.64 -7.20 -5.68
N ALA A 149 -0.79 -7.24 -4.66
CA ALA A 149 -1.20 -6.97 -3.28
C ALA A 149 -1.88 -5.59 -3.16
N ILE A 150 -1.25 -4.55 -3.69
CA ILE A 150 -1.81 -3.19 -3.67
C ILE A 150 -3.13 -3.12 -4.44
N ARG A 151 -3.26 -3.80 -5.57
CA ARG A 151 -4.50 -3.84 -6.34
C ARG A 151 -5.66 -4.44 -5.54
N GLU A 152 -5.41 -5.57 -4.86
CA GLU A 152 -6.43 -6.20 -4.01
C GLU A 152 -6.82 -5.29 -2.83
N ILE A 153 -5.85 -4.68 -2.16
CA ILE A 153 -6.11 -3.74 -1.06
C ILE A 153 -6.97 -2.56 -1.55
N MET A 154 -6.65 -2.00 -2.72
CA MET A 154 -7.44 -0.90 -3.28
C MET A 154 -8.84 -1.34 -3.72
N ALA A 155 -9.00 -2.57 -4.21
CA ALA A 155 -10.32 -3.12 -4.53
C ALA A 155 -11.19 -3.29 -3.27
N LEU A 156 -10.61 -3.73 -2.17
CA LEU A 156 -11.30 -3.78 -0.87
C LEU A 156 -11.66 -2.36 -0.39
N THR A 157 -10.74 -1.41 -0.52
CA THR A 157 -11.00 0.00 -0.17
C THR A 157 -12.15 0.58 -1.00
N ASP A 158 -12.25 0.27 -2.30
CA ASP A 158 -13.37 0.68 -3.14
C ASP A 158 -14.69 0.06 -2.68
N LYS A 159 -14.71 -1.22 -2.28
CA LYS A 159 -15.89 -1.87 -1.70
C LYS A 159 -16.33 -1.19 -0.40
N ALA A 160 -15.37 -0.88 0.49
CA ALA A 160 -15.65 -0.17 1.73
C ALA A 160 -16.24 1.23 1.49
N ASN A 161 -15.68 2.00 0.54
CA ASN A 161 -16.22 3.30 0.16
C ASN A 161 -17.66 3.18 -0.40
N LYS A 162 -17.89 2.20 -1.27
CA LYS A 162 -19.22 1.94 -1.83
C LYS A 162 -20.24 1.62 -0.72
N TYR A 163 -19.88 0.75 0.23
CA TYR A 163 -20.74 0.41 1.36
C TYR A 163 -21.12 1.66 2.18
N ILE A 164 -20.15 2.54 2.46
CA ILE A 164 -20.41 3.79 3.19
C ILE A 164 -21.35 4.70 2.39
N ASP A 165 -21.15 4.82 1.09
CA ASP A 165 -21.98 5.65 0.24
C ASP A 165 -23.43 5.10 0.16
N GLU A 166 -23.61 3.79 0.10
CA GLU A 166 -24.92 3.15 0.13
C GLU A 166 -25.63 3.30 1.47
N LYS A 167 -24.91 3.19 2.58
CA LYS A 167 -25.48 3.38 3.94
C LYS A 167 -25.74 4.86 4.26
N ALA A 168 -25.04 5.77 3.59
CA ALA A 168 -25.21 7.22 3.73
C ALA A 168 -25.30 7.72 5.19
N PRO A 169 -24.30 7.48 6.04
CA PRO A 169 -24.34 7.77 7.48
C PRO A 169 -24.65 9.22 7.81
N TRP A 170 -24.32 10.14 6.91
CA TRP A 170 -24.67 11.56 7.03
C TRP A 170 -26.16 11.83 6.92
N VAL A 171 -26.94 10.94 6.30
CA VAL A 171 -28.40 11.01 6.26
C VAL A 171 -28.98 10.48 7.56
N ILE A 172 -28.56 9.29 7.96
CA ILE A 172 -29.00 8.63 9.20
C ILE A 172 -28.66 9.50 10.43
N ALA A 173 -27.50 10.16 10.42
CA ALA A 173 -27.07 11.02 11.53
C ALA A 173 -27.93 12.29 11.73
N LYS A 174 -28.75 12.67 10.74
CA LYS A 174 -29.72 13.78 10.87
C LYS A 174 -31.02 13.35 11.52
N GLU A 175 -31.34 12.07 11.50
CA GLU A 175 -32.49 11.51 12.15
C GLU A 175 -32.13 11.26 13.61
N ASP A 176 -32.54 12.16 14.53
CA ASP A 176 -32.17 12.12 15.95
C ASP A 176 -32.55 10.78 16.62
N GLY A 177 -31.61 10.19 17.32
CA GLY A 177 -31.81 9.09 18.26
C GLY A 177 -31.71 7.67 17.71
N ASN A 178 -31.16 7.45 16.51
CA ASN A 178 -31.15 6.14 15.88
C ASN A 178 -30.04 5.21 16.44
N LYS A 179 -30.43 4.20 17.24
CA LYS A 179 -29.53 3.11 17.69
C LYS A 179 -28.87 2.34 16.53
N GLN A 180 -29.51 2.31 15.37
CA GLN A 180 -29.04 1.67 14.15
C GLN A 180 -27.78 2.33 13.59
N PHE A 181 -27.63 3.65 13.78
CA PHE A 181 -26.42 4.37 13.40
C PHE A 181 -25.19 3.98 14.25
N ALA A 182 -25.40 3.74 15.55
CA ALA A 182 -24.34 3.29 16.44
C ALA A 182 -23.81 1.90 16.06
N GLN A 183 -24.68 0.97 15.69
CA GLN A 183 -24.33 -0.36 15.20
C GLN A 183 -23.55 -0.29 13.89
N TRP A 184 -24.02 0.55 12.96
CA TRP A 184 -23.37 0.68 11.66
C TRP A 184 -21.94 1.25 11.76
N VAL A 185 -21.72 2.29 12.56
CA VAL A 185 -20.38 2.90 12.76
C VAL A 185 -19.36 1.90 13.28
N SER A 186 -19.78 0.93 14.09
CA SER A 186 -18.89 -0.09 14.63
C SER A 186 -18.40 -1.09 13.58
N SER A 187 -19.18 -1.33 12.54
CA SER A 187 -18.78 -2.26 11.47
C SER A 187 -17.51 -1.82 10.73
N PHE A 188 -17.22 -0.52 10.73
CA PHE A 188 -16.06 0.06 10.04
C PHE A 188 -14.79 0.21 10.86
N SER A 189 -14.89 0.05 12.16
CA SER A 189 -13.75 0.38 13.04
C SER A 189 -12.86 -0.82 13.35
N VAL A 190 -13.17 -1.96 12.79
CA VAL A 190 -12.40 -3.20 12.96
C VAL A 190 -11.48 -3.45 11.75
N TYR A 191 -11.49 -2.57 10.75
CA TYR A 191 -10.62 -2.57 9.59
C TYR A 191 -9.59 -1.47 9.74
#